data_360847ab04a283b8cf03ecab4565ad9e
#
_entry.id   360847ab04a283b8cf03ecab4565ad9e
#
_cell.length_a   1.000
_cell.length_b   1.000
_cell.length_c   1.000
_cell.angle_alpha   90.00
_cell.angle_beta   90.00
_cell.angle_gamma   90.00
#
_symmetry.space_group_name_H-M   'P 1'
#
loop_
_entity.id
_entity.type
_entity.pdbx_description
1 polymer ?
#
loop_
_entity_poly.entity_id
_entity_poly.type
_entity_poly.pdbx_seq_one_letter_code
_entity_poly.pdbx_strand_id
1 'polypeptide(L)'
;MGIRGLLPHAVKTLEEQKVRVLKHLEEESTNEAKSMYLQDLQNRNETLYFRTLIDHIDVMAPLVYTPTVGLICQKFGNQFRRPRGMYFSRDDRGHMNSIVYNWPHNDVHVIVVTDGSRILGLGDLGVNGMGIPIGKLALYCAAGGIAPHRVLPVTLDVGTNNTELLKDPDYLGTRLTRLTGPEYFDLVDEYMQAVFARWPNVIVQFEDFESSKAVPLLDRYRNKYRMFNDDIQGIKQWGIDRMDG
;
A
#
# COMPACT_ATOMS: atom_id res chain seq x y z
N MET A 1 15.18 -31.81 -7.96
CA MET A 1 14.78 -31.18 -6.69
C MET A 1 14.53 -32.30 -5.68
N GLY A 2 15.13 -32.25 -4.48
CA GLY A 2 15.00 -33.29 -3.44
C GLY A 2 13.67 -33.24 -2.65
N ILE A 3 12.54 -33.18 -3.36
CA ILE A 3 11.19 -32.99 -2.74
C ILE A 3 10.30 -34.24 -2.81
N ARG A 4 10.82 -35.38 -3.30
CA ARG A 4 10.07 -36.64 -3.32
C ARG A 4 9.74 -37.07 -1.89
N GLY A 5 8.48 -37.41 -1.64
CA GLY A 5 7.99 -37.80 -0.31
C GLY A 5 7.64 -36.62 0.62
N LEU A 6 7.95 -35.38 0.24
CA LEU A 6 7.59 -34.17 1.03
C LEU A 6 6.28 -33.53 0.56
N LEU A 7 5.81 -33.87 -0.63
CA LEU A 7 4.57 -33.33 -1.20
C LEU A 7 3.64 -34.46 -1.65
N PRO A 8 2.30 -34.22 -1.62
CA PRO A 8 1.33 -35.10 -2.28
C PRO A 8 1.64 -35.25 -3.76
N HIS A 9 1.29 -36.42 -4.33
CA HIS A 9 1.65 -36.76 -5.70
C HIS A 9 0.92 -35.95 -6.79
N ALA A 10 -0.27 -35.43 -6.49
CA ALA A 10 -1.11 -34.77 -7.49
C ALA A 10 -0.47 -33.42 -7.93
N VAL A 11 -0.28 -33.29 -9.24
CA VAL A 11 0.11 -32.03 -9.88
C VAL A 11 -1.15 -31.32 -10.39
N LYS A 12 -1.27 -30.04 -10.09
CA LYS A 12 -2.40 -29.21 -10.48
C LYS A 12 -1.98 -28.17 -11.50
N THR A 13 -2.79 -27.98 -12.52
CA THR A 13 -2.68 -26.85 -13.45
C THR A 13 -3.00 -25.53 -12.74
N LEU A 14 -2.63 -24.40 -13.34
CA LEU A 14 -2.93 -23.07 -12.79
C LEU A 14 -4.46 -22.87 -12.68
N GLU A 15 -5.23 -23.34 -13.68
CA GLU A 15 -6.69 -23.24 -13.68
C GLU A 15 -7.33 -24.08 -12.55
N GLU A 16 -6.88 -25.31 -12.32
CA GLU A 16 -7.36 -26.12 -11.20
C GLU A 16 -7.00 -25.50 -9.83
N GLN A 17 -5.85 -24.85 -9.72
CA GLN A 17 -5.46 -24.13 -8.51
C GLN A 17 -6.34 -22.90 -8.30
N LYS A 18 -6.67 -22.15 -9.36
CA LYS A 18 -7.59 -21.01 -9.30
C LYS A 18 -8.99 -21.41 -8.83
N VAL A 19 -9.57 -22.49 -9.37
CA VAL A 19 -10.86 -23.04 -8.91
C VAL A 19 -10.81 -23.34 -7.40
N ARG A 20 -9.70 -23.90 -6.91
CA ARG A 20 -9.54 -24.17 -5.49
C ARG A 20 -9.46 -22.89 -4.64
N VAL A 21 -8.83 -21.84 -5.15
CA VAL A 21 -8.79 -20.52 -4.48
C VAL A 21 -10.21 -19.95 -4.36
N LEU A 22 -10.98 -19.97 -5.44
CA LEU A 22 -12.35 -19.46 -5.44
C LEU A 22 -13.24 -20.22 -4.44
N LYS A 23 -13.17 -21.55 -4.46
CA LYS A 23 -13.89 -22.37 -3.49
C LYS A 23 -13.55 -22.01 -2.03
N HIS A 24 -12.27 -21.82 -1.74
CA HIS A 24 -11.85 -21.42 -0.41
C HIS A 24 -12.39 -20.02 -0.02
N LEU A 25 -12.40 -19.08 -0.97
CA LEU A 25 -12.99 -17.76 -0.73
C LEU A 25 -14.51 -17.82 -0.47
N GLU A 26 -15.23 -18.77 -1.09
CA GLU A 26 -16.65 -18.99 -0.81
C GLU A 26 -16.89 -19.57 0.60
N GLU A 27 -15.97 -20.38 1.09
CA GLU A 27 -16.02 -20.98 2.44
C GLU A 27 -15.73 -19.96 3.56
N GLU A 28 -15.01 -18.87 3.26
CA GLU A 28 -14.73 -17.80 4.22
C GLU A 28 -15.96 -16.93 4.48
N SER A 29 -16.29 -16.73 5.76
CA SER A 29 -17.52 -16.08 6.19
C SER A 29 -17.51 -14.56 6.13
N THR A 30 -16.32 -13.93 6.12
CA THR A 30 -16.17 -12.47 6.16
C THR A 30 -15.22 -11.97 5.07
N ASN A 31 -15.44 -10.74 4.61
CA ASN A 31 -14.53 -10.10 3.65
C ASN A 31 -13.12 -9.90 4.22
N GLU A 32 -13.01 -9.70 5.53
CA GLU A 32 -11.73 -9.63 6.22
C GLU A 32 -10.96 -10.95 6.09
N ALA A 33 -11.60 -12.09 6.40
CA ALA A 33 -11.00 -13.41 6.27
C ALA A 33 -10.60 -13.72 4.82
N LYS A 34 -11.46 -13.38 3.86
CA LYS A 34 -11.16 -13.47 2.42
C LYS A 34 -9.93 -12.65 2.03
N SER A 35 -9.85 -11.41 2.50
CA SER A 35 -8.71 -10.53 2.25
C SER A 35 -7.42 -11.10 2.84
N MET A 36 -7.46 -11.60 4.07
CA MET A 36 -6.31 -12.24 4.72
C MET A 36 -5.84 -13.48 3.95
N TYR A 37 -6.77 -14.31 3.50
CA TYR A 37 -6.43 -15.46 2.65
C TYR A 37 -5.77 -15.05 1.34
N LEU A 38 -6.25 -13.98 0.70
CA LEU A 38 -5.64 -13.43 -0.52
C LEU A 38 -4.24 -12.87 -0.27
N GLN A 39 -4.00 -12.21 0.86
CA GLN A 39 -2.67 -11.74 1.26
C GLN A 39 -1.71 -12.93 1.48
N ASP A 40 -2.16 -13.98 2.17
CA ASP A 40 -1.38 -15.20 2.35
C ASP A 40 -1.10 -15.90 1.01
N LEU A 41 -2.07 -15.93 0.11
CA LEU A 41 -1.90 -16.44 -1.25
C LEU A 41 -0.85 -15.65 -2.02
N GLN A 42 -0.90 -14.31 -1.96
CA GLN A 42 0.09 -13.45 -2.59
C GLN A 42 1.51 -13.70 -2.06
N ASN A 43 1.65 -13.97 -0.76
CA ASN A 43 2.95 -14.26 -0.13
C ASN A 43 3.55 -15.59 -0.59
N ARG A 44 2.73 -16.62 -0.82
CA ARG A 44 3.20 -17.98 -1.17
C ARG A 44 3.20 -18.27 -2.66
N ASN A 45 2.32 -17.64 -3.44
CA ASN A 45 2.19 -17.83 -4.88
C ASN A 45 1.60 -16.58 -5.56
N GLU A 46 2.46 -15.59 -5.80
CA GLU A 46 2.08 -14.31 -6.41
C GLU A 46 1.46 -14.50 -7.82
N THR A 47 1.95 -15.44 -8.61
CA THR A 47 1.41 -15.73 -9.94
C THR A 47 -0.05 -16.18 -9.85
N LEU A 48 -0.37 -17.11 -8.96
CA LEU A 48 -1.74 -17.58 -8.77
C LEU A 48 -2.64 -16.47 -8.20
N TYR A 49 -2.12 -15.66 -7.28
CA TYR A 49 -2.84 -14.51 -6.73
C TYR A 49 -3.27 -13.53 -7.84
N PHE A 50 -2.31 -13.03 -8.64
CA PHE A 50 -2.63 -12.06 -9.69
C PHE A 50 -3.45 -12.68 -10.81
N ARG A 51 -3.22 -13.94 -11.17
CA ARG A 51 -4.07 -14.62 -12.14
C ARG A 51 -5.53 -14.70 -11.68
N THR A 52 -5.74 -15.04 -10.42
CA THR A 52 -7.09 -15.11 -9.85
C THR A 52 -7.72 -13.72 -9.75
N LEU A 53 -6.95 -12.72 -9.30
CA LEU A 53 -7.42 -11.33 -9.18
C LEU A 53 -7.81 -10.73 -10.53
N ILE A 54 -7.03 -10.97 -11.59
CA ILE A 54 -7.31 -10.48 -12.94
C ILE A 54 -8.58 -11.13 -13.50
N ASP A 55 -8.70 -12.44 -13.39
CA ASP A 55 -9.84 -13.18 -13.98
C ASP A 55 -11.17 -12.92 -13.25
N HIS A 56 -11.12 -12.45 -11.99
CA HIS A 56 -12.29 -12.23 -11.12
C HIS A 56 -12.24 -10.87 -10.44
N ILE A 57 -11.80 -9.82 -11.15
CA ILE A 57 -11.53 -8.50 -10.58
C ILE A 57 -12.77 -7.83 -10.01
N ASP A 58 -13.92 -8.05 -10.60
CA ASP A 58 -15.22 -7.54 -10.17
C ASP A 58 -15.59 -8.00 -8.74
N VAL A 59 -15.31 -9.28 -8.43
CA VAL A 59 -15.56 -9.89 -7.12
C VAL A 59 -14.43 -9.59 -6.13
N MET A 60 -13.18 -9.56 -6.60
CA MET A 60 -12.01 -9.48 -5.74
C MET A 60 -11.52 -8.06 -5.44
N ALA A 61 -11.77 -7.08 -6.31
CA ALA A 61 -11.36 -5.71 -6.04
C ALA A 61 -11.86 -5.18 -4.68
N PRO A 62 -13.13 -5.41 -4.26
CA PRO A 62 -13.59 -5.01 -2.93
C PRO A 62 -12.92 -5.74 -1.76
N LEU A 63 -12.28 -6.88 -1.99
CA LEU A 63 -11.57 -7.64 -0.97
C LEU A 63 -10.13 -7.17 -0.79
N VAL A 64 -9.49 -6.67 -1.86
CA VAL A 64 -8.10 -6.22 -1.83
C VAL A 64 -7.95 -4.72 -1.63
N TYR A 65 -9.02 -3.94 -1.89
CA TYR A 65 -9.05 -2.50 -1.73
C TYR A 65 -10.33 -2.06 -1.00
N THR A 66 -10.89 -0.89 -1.33
CA THR A 66 -12.11 -0.39 -0.69
C THR A 66 -13.32 -1.28 -1.00
N PRO A 67 -14.18 -1.61 0.00
CA PRO A 67 -14.17 -1.11 1.38
C PRO A 67 -13.30 -1.92 2.37
N THR A 68 -12.92 -3.15 2.05
CA THR A 68 -12.31 -4.09 3.00
C THR A 68 -10.96 -3.62 3.53
N VAL A 69 -10.18 -2.92 2.71
CA VAL A 69 -8.85 -2.40 3.10
C VAL A 69 -8.91 -1.48 4.32
N GLY A 70 -10.01 -0.76 4.53
CA GLY A 70 -10.21 0.06 5.72
C GLY A 70 -10.16 -0.76 7.02
N LEU A 71 -10.83 -1.92 7.05
CA LEU A 71 -10.80 -2.84 8.19
C LEU A 71 -9.40 -3.45 8.37
N ILE A 72 -8.72 -3.78 7.28
CA ILE A 72 -7.35 -4.30 7.31
C ILE A 72 -6.41 -3.25 7.90
N CYS A 73 -6.53 -1.97 7.52
CA CYS A 73 -5.73 -0.90 8.10
C CYS A 73 -5.98 -0.74 9.60
N GLN A 74 -7.22 -0.83 10.07
CA GLN A 74 -7.52 -0.73 11.51
C GLN A 74 -6.87 -1.84 12.34
N LYS A 75 -6.69 -3.03 11.76
CA LYS A 75 -6.11 -4.21 12.43
C LYS A 75 -4.69 -4.52 11.97
N PHE A 76 -4.05 -3.61 11.25
CA PHE A 76 -2.79 -3.85 10.54
C PHE A 76 -1.70 -4.41 11.46
N GLY A 77 -1.48 -3.83 12.64
CA GLY A 77 -0.46 -4.30 13.58
C GLY A 77 -0.68 -5.74 14.03
N ASN A 78 -1.91 -6.07 14.44
CA ASN A 78 -2.27 -7.42 14.88
C ASN A 78 -2.20 -8.46 13.75
N GLN A 79 -2.51 -8.05 12.52
CA GLN A 79 -2.53 -8.95 11.34
C GLN A 79 -1.21 -8.99 10.59
N PHE A 80 -0.22 -8.18 10.98
CA PHE A 80 1.07 -8.09 10.30
C PHE A 80 1.84 -9.41 10.36
N ARG A 81 2.11 -10.00 9.20
CA ARG A 81 2.84 -11.28 9.08
C ARG A 81 4.11 -11.16 8.28
N ARG A 82 4.11 -10.31 7.25
CA ARG A 82 5.23 -10.11 6.35
C ARG A 82 5.24 -8.68 5.83
N PRO A 83 6.40 -7.99 5.86
CA PRO A 83 6.53 -6.67 5.28
C PRO A 83 6.29 -6.72 3.76
N ARG A 84 5.59 -5.70 3.27
CA ARG A 84 5.37 -5.47 1.85
C ARG A 84 5.55 -3.99 1.57
N GLY A 85 6.56 -3.65 0.76
CA GLY A 85 6.93 -2.27 0.51
C GLY A 85 7.97 -1.71 1.47
N MET A 86 8.09 -0.39 1.52
CA MET A 86 9.08 0.32 2.32
C MET A 86 8.43 1.26 3.33
N TYR A 87 9.07 1.40 4.48
CA TYR A 87 8.69 2.30 5.55
C TYR A 87 9.82 3.28 5.77
N PHE A 88 9.53 4.58 5.72
CA PHE A 88 10.49 5.64 6.03
C PHE A 88 10.00 6.36 7.27
N SER A 89 10.74 6.23 8.35
CA SER A 89 10.39 6.86 9.61
C SER A 89 11.01 8.26 9.73
N ARG A 90 10.52 9.03 10.67
CA ARG A 90 11.12 10.33 11.05
C ARG A 90 12.57 10.19 11.52
N ASP A 91 12.94 9.01 12.02
CA ASP A 91 14.29 8.74 12.52
C ASP A 91 15.28 8.40 11.39
N ASP A 92 14.78 8.16 10.17
CA ASP A 92 15.58 7.90 8.98
C ASP A 92 16.08 9.18 8.28
N ARG A 93 15.79 10.37 8.81
CA ARG A 93 16.28 11.65 8.27
C ARG A 93 17.80 11.66 8.14
N GLY A 94 18.28 12.12 6.99
CA GLY A 94 19.69 12.10 6.62
C GLY A 94 20.18 10.78 6.01
N HIS A 95 19.34 9.72 6.00
CA HIS A 95 19.70 8.39 5.54
C HIS A 95 18.81 7.83 4.42
N MET A 96 17.74 8.53 4.02
CA MET A 96 16.75 8.00 3.06
C MET A 96 17.38 7.66 1.71
N ASN A 97 18.40 8.42 1.29
CA ASN A 97 19.13 8.15 0.04
C ASN A 97 19.87 6.81 0.05
N SER A 98 20.28 6.30 1.21
CA SER A 98 20.84 4.95 1.34
C SER A 98 19.77 3.89 1.53
N ILE A 99 18.71 4.22 2.27
CA ILE A 99 17.62 3.29 2.61
C ILE A 99 16.86 2.84 1.36
N VAL A 100 16.63 3.73 0.38
CA VAL A 100 15.95 3.35 -0.87
C VAL A 100 16.64 2.19 -1.59
N TYR A 101 17.96 2.02 -1.43
CA TYR A 101 18.72 0.94 -2.05
C TYR A 101 18.51 -0.43 -1.39
N ASN A 102 17.85 -0.51 -0.24
CA ASN A 102 17.44 -1.76 0.37
C ASN A 102 16.29 -2.44 -0.39
N TRP A 103 15.55 -1.71 -1.26
CA TRP A 103 14.55 -2.33 -2.11
C TRP A 103 15.23 -3.20 -3.17
N PRO A 104 14.84 -4.49 -3.34
CA PRO A 104 15.59 -5.43 -4.18
C PRO A 104 15.45 -5.16 -5.69
N HIS A 105 14.41 -4.44 -6.13
CA HIS A 105 14.12 -4.21 -7.54
C HIS A 105 14.64 -2.86 -8.02
N ASN A 106 15.42 -2.88 -9.10
CA ASN A 106 15.98 -1.67 -9.71
C ASN A 106 15.01 -0.98 -10.70
N ASP A 107 14.02 -1.71 -11.21
CA ASP A 107 13.08 -1.23 -12.23
C ASP A 107 11.70 -0.98 -11.59
N VAL A 108 11.59 0.11 -10.81
CA VAL A 108 10.32 0.54 -10.22
C VAL A 108 9.68 1.62 -11.10
N HIS A 109 8.43 1.38 -11.51
CA HIS A 109 7.67 2.27 -12.39
C HIS A 109 6.67 3.14 -11.64
N VAL A 110 6.03 2.58 -10.61
CA VAL A 110 4.99 3.27 -9.82
C VAL A 110 5.24 3.07 -8.34
N ILE A 111 5.19 4.16 -7.62
CA ILE A 111 5.16 4.18 -6.15
C ILE A 111 3.82 4.79 -5.73
N VAL A 112 3.13 4.14 -4.81
CA VAL A 112 2.03 4.76 -4.06
C VAL A 112 2.51 5.00 -2.64
N VAL A 113 2.42 6.25 -2.19
CA VAL A 113 2.91 6.67 -0.87
C VAL A 113 1.79 7.31 -0.07
N THR A 114 1.73 6.98 1.22
CA THR A 114 0.87 7.62 2.20
C THR A 114 1.65 8.02 3.45
N ASP A 115 1.20 9.04 4.17
CA ASP A 115 1.68 9.33 5.53
C ASP A 115 0.69 8.85 6.60
N GLY A 116 -0.38 8.20 6.20
CA GLY A 116 -1.41 7.64 7.07
C GLY A 116 -2.26 8.68 7.81
N SER A 117 -2.21 9.97 7.42
CA SER A 117 -2.89 11.04 8.15
C SER A 117 -4.40 11.07 7.96
N ARG A 118 -4.90 10.56 6.82
CA ARG A 118 -6.34 10.56 6.50
C ARG A 118 -6.75 9.35 5.68
N ILE A 119 -6.70 8.18 6.31
CA ILE A 119 -7.03 6.92 5.66
C ILE A 119 -8.55 6.83 5.43
N LEU A 120 -8.98 7.00 4.18
CA LEU A 120 -10.41 7.00 3.82
C LEU A 120 -11.23 7.93 4.74
N GLY A 121 -12.36 7.45 5.25
CA GLY A 121 -13.17 8.11 6.29
C GLY A 121 -12.75 7.77 7.73
N LEU A 122 -11.65 7.04 7.96
CA LEU A 122 -11.23 6.54 9.28
C LEU A 122 -10.29 7.51 10.01
N GLY A 123 -9.74 8.51 9.33
CA GLY A 123 -8.82 9.49 9.89
C GLY A 123 -7.39 8.99 10.00
N ASP A 124 -6.67 9.45 11.03
CA ASP A 124 -5.27 9.14 11.26
C ASP A 124 -5.08 7.70 11.75
N LEU A 125 -4.47 6.88 10.91
CA LEU A 125 -4.08 5.51 11.23
C LEU A 125 -2.56 5.30 11.26
N GLY A 126 -1.77 6.37 11.08
CA GLY A 126 -0.31 6.28 11.10
C GLY A 126 0.21 5.22 10.14
N VAL A 127 1.20 4.42 10.58
CA VAL A 127 1.80 3.36 9.77
C VAL A 127 0.81 2.27 9.34
N ASN A 128 -0.28 2.09 10.08
CA ASN A 128 -1.33 1.13 9.74
C ASN A 128 -2.01 1.46 8.39
N GLY A 129 -1.87 2.70 7.91
CA GLY A 129 -2.31 3.14 6.59
C GLY A 129 -1.62 2.42 5.42
N MET A 130 -0.55 1.65 5.66
CA MET A 130 0.18 0.92 4.61
C MET A 130 -0.69 -0.04 3.79
N GLY A 131 -1.81 -0.48 4.32
CA GLY A 131 -2.78 -1.29 3.58
C GLY A 131 -3.30 -0.60 2.30
N ILE A 132 -3.42 0.73 2.31
CA ILE A 132 -3.89 1.54 1.18
C ILE A 132 -2.94 1.45 -0.02
N PRO A 133 -1.65 1.80 0.08
CA PRO A 133 -0.71 1.63 -1.03
C PRO A 133 -0.63 0.21 -1.56
N ILE A 134 -0.66 -0.79 -0.67
CA ILE A 134 -0.62 -2.21 -1.05
C ILE A 134 -1.84 -2.57 -1.92
N GLY A 135 -3.05 -2.24 -1.47
CA GLY A 135 -4.29 -2.54 -2.19
C GLY A 135 -4.40 -1.78 -3.52
N LYS A 136 -4.05 -0.49 -3.53
CA LYS A 136 -4.04 0.34 -4.74
C LYS A 136 -3.11 -0.25 -5.81
N LEU A 137 -1.89 -0.62 -5.43
CA LEU A 137 -0.92 -1.20 -6.37
C LEU A 137 -1.31 -2.60 -6.84
N ALA A 138 -2.00 -3.40 -6.02
CA ALA A 138 -2.55 -4.67 -6.48
C ALA A 138 -3.57 -4.46 -7.62
N LEU A 139 -4.42 -3.42 -7.53
CA LEU A 139 -5.33 -3.06 -8.62
C LEU A 139 -4.58 -2.51 -9.84
N TYR A 140 -3.52 -1.75 -9.67
CA TYR A 140 -2.68 -1.28 -10.79
C TYR A 140 -2.02 -2.44 -11.54
N CYS A 141 -1.60 -3.48 -10.81
CA CYS A 141 -1.11 -4.69 -11.45
C CYS A 141 -2.22 -5.44 -12.19
N ALA A 142 -3.39 -5.60 -11.56
CA ALA A 142 -4.46 -6.42 -12.12
C ALA A 142 -5.20 -5.72 -13.28
N ALA A 143 -5.53 -4.45 -13.15
CA ALA A 143 -6.30 -3.69 -14.13
C ALA A 143 -5.41 -2.88 -15.08
N GLY A 144 -4.29 -2.33 -14.59
CA GLY A 144 -3.36 -1.53 -15.38
C GLY A 144 -2.26 -2.33 -16.07
N GLY A 145 -2.13 -3.63 -15.77
CA GLY A 145 -1.14 -4.51 -16.41
C GLY A 145 0.31 -4.21 -16.00
N ILE A 146 0.54 -3.52 -14.88
CA ILE A 146 1.87 -3.24 -14.37
C ILE A 146 2.42 -4.48 -13.68
N ALA A 147 3.64 -4.89 -14.05
CA ALA A 147 4.24 -6.09 -13.43
C ALA A 147 4.46 -5.88 -11.91
N PRO A 148 4.15 -6.86 -11.05
CA PRO A 148 4.19 -6.71 -9.59
C PRO A 148 5.56 -6.26 -9.04
N HIS A 149 6.66 -6.67 -9.65
CA HIS A 149 8.02 -6.27 -9.25
C HIS A 149 8.37 -4.81 -9.63
N ARG A 150 7.48 -4.13 -10.40
CA ARG A 150 7.66 -2.73 -10.83
C ARG A 150 6.84 -1.74 -10.01
N VAL A 151 6.19 -2.21 -8.96
CA VAL A 151 5.41 -1.35 -8.06
C VAL A 151 6.00 -1.37 -6.66
N LEU A 152 5.90 -0.25 -5.95
CA LEU A 152 6.43 -0.12 -4.60
C LEU A 152 5.44 0.63 -3.71
N PRO A 153 4.78 -0.06 -2.76
CA PRO A 153 4.01 0.63 -1.72
C PRO A 153 4.95 1.23 -0.67
N VAL A 154 4.62 2.46 -0.23
CA VAL A 154 5.44 3.21 0.73
C VAL A 154 4.56 3.85 1.80
N THR A 155 5.06 3.83 3.03
CA THR A 155 4.53 4.63 4.13
C THR A 155 5.61 5.54 4.70
N LEU A 156 5.27 6.83 4.87
CA LEU A 156 6.07 7.80 5.62
C LEU A 156 5.58 7.81 7.06
N ASP A 157 6.32 7.16 7.95
CA ASP A 157 6.00 7.12 9.37
C ASP A 157 6.50 8.37 10.09
N VAL A 158 5.70 9.40 10.01
CA VAL A 158 5.96 10.69 10.65
C VAL A 158 5.37 10.81 12.07
N GLY A 159 4.92 9.69 12.63
CA GLY A 159 4.16 9.62 13.88
C GLY A 159 2.64 9.65 13.64
N THR A 160 1.86 9.65 14.71
CA THR A 160 0.40 9.69 14.68
C THR A 160 -0.16 10.58 15.78
N ASN A 161 -1.27 11.26 15.50
CA ASN A 161 -2.06 12.00 16.50
C ASN A 161 -3.22 11.16 17.07
N ASN A 162 -3.36 9.91 16.62
CA ASN A 162 -4.36 8.98 17.12
C ASN A 162 -3.91 8.42 18.50
N THR A 163 -4.54 8.91 19.56
CA THR A 163 -4.18 8.55 20.94
C THR A 163 -4.42 7.09 21.28
N GLU A 164 -5.33 6.42 20.58
CA GLU A 164 -5.58 5.00 20.79
C GLU A 164 -4.45 4.15 20.20
N LEU A 165 -3.95 4.52 19.01
CA LEU A 165 -2.80 3.85 18.41
C LEU A 165 -1.51 4.07 19.24
N LEU A 166 -1.32 5.26 19.83
CA LEU A 166 -0.17 5.51 20.69
C LEU A 166 -0.13 4.61 21.93
N LYS A 167 -1.30 4.11 22.39
CA LYS A 167 -1.44 3.21 23.54
C LYS A 167 -1.51 1.73 23.13
N ASP A 168 -1.81 1.45 21.87
CA ASP A 168 -1.98 0.09 21.37
C ASP A 168 -0.63 -0.66 21.35
N PRO A 169 -0.47 -1.78 22.09
CA PRO A 169 0.75 -2.57 22.07
C PRO A 169 1.09 -3.13 20.68
N ASP A 170 0.09 -3.38 19.85
CA ASP A 170 0.25 -3.96 18.51
C ASP A 170 0.56 -2.91 17.44
N TYR A 171 0.54 -1.60 17.77
CA TYR A 171 0.89 -0.55 16.81
C TYR A 171 2.38 -0.61 16.43
N LEU A 172 2.67 -0.77 15.14
CA LEU A 172 4.02 -0.97 14.61
C LEU A 172 4.74 0.32 14.19
N GLY A 173 4.08 1.48 14.27
CA GLY A 173 4.66 2.77 13.89
C GLY A 173 5.35 3.49 15.03
N THR A 174 5.91 4.64 14.68
CA THR A 174 6.53 5.58 15.63
C THR A 174 5.50 6.08 16.63
N ARG A 175 5.74 5.82 17.94
CA ARG A 175 4.84 6.20 19.04
C ARG A 175 5.08 7.63 19.51
N LEU A 176 5.07 8.56 18.58
CA LEU A 176 5.22 10.00 18.80
C LEU A 176 4.13 10.73 18.04
N THR A 177 3.80 11.94 18.48
CA THR A 177 2.93 12.85 17.73
C THR A 177 3.52 13.17 16.37
N ARG A 178 2.65 13.41 15.38
CA ARG A 178 3.07 13.71 13.99
C ARG A 178 4.01 14.89 13.91
N LEU A 179 4.99 14.78 13.04
CA LEU A 179 5.76 15.92 12.58
C LEU A 179 4.84 16.95 11.94
N THR A 180 5.13 18.22 12.17
CA THR A 180 4.38 19.35 11.61
C THR A 180 5.35 20.42 11.09
N GLY A 181 4.82 21.40 10.36
CA GLY A 181 5.60 22.54 9.90
C GLY A 181 6.80 22.16 9.01
N PRO A 182 7.89 22.93 9.08
CA PRO A 182 9.06 22.73 8.20
C PRO A 182 9.67 21.32 8.30
N GLU A 183 9.74 20.75 9.49
CA GLU A 183 10.34 19.41 9.69
C GLU A 183 9.62 18.31 8.92
N TYR A 184 8.30 18.40 8.80
CA TYR A 184 7.50 17.48 8.00
C TYR A 184 7.84 17.61 6.51
N PHE A 185 7.89 18.84 6.00
CA PHE A 185 8.20 19.08 4.59
C PHE A 185 9.64 18.70 4.23
N ASP A 186 10.60 18.93 5.13
CA ASP A 186 11.99 18.55 4.94
C ASP A 186 12.14 17.03 4.82
N LEU A 187 11.39 16.28 5.65
CA LEU A 187 11.37 14.81 5.57
C LEU A 187 10.82 14.33 4.23
N VAL A 188 9.70 14.90 3.77
CA VAL A 188 9.13 14.55 2.47
C VAL A 188 10.03 14.97 1.30
N ASP A 189 10.72 16.11 1.41
CA ASP A 189 11.73 16.55 0.43
C ASP A 189 12.87 15.53 0.30
N GLU A 190 13.41 15.06 1.43
CA GLU A 190 14.48 14.06 1.44
C GLU A 190 14.01 12.75 0.81
N TYR A 191 12.80 12.28 1.17
CA TYR A 191 12.19 11.10 0.57
C TYR A 191 12.07 11.25 -0.97
N MET A 192 11.51 12.35 -1.45
CA MET A 192 11.33 12.58 -2.89
C MET A 192 12.68 12.64 -3.62
N GLN A 193 13.69 13.32 -3.03
CA GLN A 193 15.04 13.36 -3.59
C GLN A 193 15.65 11.96 -3.69
N ALA A 194 15.56 11.15 -2.63
CA ALA A 194 16.08 9.80 -2.58
C ALA A 194 15.42 8.88 -3.63
N VAL A 195 14.09 8.94 -3.74
CA VAL A 195 13.32 8.16 -4.71
C VAL A 195 13.71 8.50 -6.14
N PHE A 196 13.74 9.79 -6.51
CA PHE A 196 14.06 10.19 -7.87
C PHE A 196 15.56 10.10 -8.21
N ALA A 197 16.45 10.10 -7.21
CA ALA A 197 17.86 9.76 -7.41
C ALA A 197 18.03 8.30 -7.83
N ARG A 198 17.27 7.37 -7.23
CA ARG A 198 17.33 5.94 -7.55
C ARG A 198 16.53 5.57 -8.79
N TRP A 199 15.31 6.10 -8.92
CA TRP A 199 14.38 5.78 -10.02
C TRP A 199 13.91 7.05 -10.74
N PRO A 200 14.74 7.62 -11.65
CA PRO A 200 14.46 8.92 -12.26
C PRO A 200 13.17 8.97 -13.09
N ASN A 201 12.68 7.81 -13.53
CA ASN A 201 11.50 7.71 -14.39
C ASN A 201 10.23 7.23 -13.65
N VAL A 202 10.32 7.01 -12.33
CA VAL A 202 9.19 6.55 -11.53
C VAL A 202 8.06 7.56 -11.50
N ILE A 203 6.82 7.07 -11.40
CA ILE A 203 5.65 7.88 -11.09
C ILE A 203 5.36 7.69 -9.60
N VAL A 204 5.24 8.80 -8.86
CA VAL A 204 4.89 8.78 -7.44
C VAL A 204 3.48 9.31 -7.25
N GLN A 205 2.58 8.46 -6.76
CA GLN A 205 1.22 8.83 -6.39
C GLN A 205 1.15 9.06 -4.89
N PHE A 206 0.66 10.22 -4.48
CA PHE A 206 0.31 10.52 -3.10
C PHE A 206 -1.15 10.11 -2.87
N GLU A 207 -1.38 9.39 -1.77
CA GLU A 207 -2.68 8.77 -1.45
C GLU A 207 -3.01 8.94 0.03
N ASP A 208 -4.24 9.36 0.34
CA ASP A 208 -4.76 9.47 1.71
C ASP A 208 -3.94 10.40 2.64
N PHE A 209 -3.48 11.52 2.11
CA PHE A 209 -2.91 12.61 2.90
C PHE A 209 -3.98 13.58 3.38
N GLU A 210 -3.83 14.11 4.61
CA GLU A 210 -4.65 15.21 5.09
C GLU A 210 -4.59 16.42 4.16
N SER A 211 -5.72 17.05 3.87
CA SER A 211 -5.83 18.14 2.88
C SER A 211 -4.89 19.31 3.16
N SER A 212 -4.65 19.62 4.45
CA SER A 212 -3.71 20.66 4.89
C SER A 212 -2.26 20.43 4.45
N LYS A 213 -1.91 19.18 4.09
CA LYS A 213 -0.59 18.77 3.59
C LYS A 213 -0.63 18.38 2.12
N ALA A 214 -1.69 17.74 1.68
CA ALA A 214 -1.85 17.26 0.32
C ALA A 214 -1.71 18.38 -0.73
N VAL A 215 -2.39 19.52 -0.52
CA VAL A 215 -2.34 20.67 -1.45
C VAL A 215 -0.94 21.30 -1.51
N PRO A 216 -0.30 21.69 -0.38
CA PRO A 216 1.06 22.20 -0.41
C PRO A 216 2.09 21.24 -1.02
N LEU A 217 1.98 19.92 -0.77
CA LEU A 217 2.88 18.94 -1.35
C LEU A 217 2.68 18.81 -2.86
N LEU A 218 1.44 18.80 -3.34
CA LEU A 218 1.14 18.80 -4.76
C LEU A 218 1.75 20.02 -5.46
N ASP A 219 1.53 21.22 -4.91
CA ASP A 219 2.09 22.46 -5.47
C ASP A 219 3.63 22.48 -5.46
N ARG A 220 4.24 21.88 -4.41
CA ARG A 220 5.70 21.81 -4.25
C ARG A 220 6.38 20.92 -5.29
N TYR A 221 5.71 19.81 -5.71
CA TYR A 221 6.36 18.76 -6.50
C TYR A 221 5.82 18.58 -7.92
N ARG A 222 4.57 18.96 -8.22
CA ARG A 222 3.91 18.69 -9.51
C ARG A 222 4.68 19.16 -10.76
N ASN A 223 5.46 20.22 -10.63
CA ASN A 223 6.27 20.76 -11.73
C ASN A 223 7.75 20.33 -11.65
N LYS A 224 8.13 19.58 -10.61
CA LYS A 224 9.52 19.18 -10.37
C LYS A 224 9.73 17.67 -10.58
N TYR A 225 8.73 16.88 -10.25
CA TYR A 225 8.78 15.43 -10.29
C TYR A 225 7.57 14.85 -11.01
N ARG A 226 7.69 13.61 -11.51
CA ARG A 226 6.55 12.84 -12.04
C ARG A 226 5.70 12.33 -10.88
N MET A 227 4.84 13.18 -10.38
CA MET A 227 3.97 12.87 -9.26
C MET A 227 2.57 13.43 -9.45
N PHE A 228 1.62 12.84 -8.75
CA PHE A 228 0.26 13.36 -8.62
C PHE A 228 -0.31 12.98 -7.25
N ASN A 229 -1.39 13.66 -6.86
CA ASN A 229 -2.18 13.31 -5.69
C ASN A 229 -3.57 12.85 -6.15
N ASP A 230 -3.95 11.62 -5.82
CA ASP A 230 -5.21 11.02 -6.29
C ASP A 230 -6.43 11.70 -5.68
N ASP A 231 -6.41 12.01 -4.38
CA ASP A 231 -7.52 12.67 -3.69
C ASP A 231 -7.85 14.07 -4.24
N ILE A 232 -6.84 14.77 -4.79
CA ILE A 232 -7.01 16.13 -5.32
C ILE A 232 -7.30 16.09 -6.81
N GLN A 233 -6.57 15.30 -7.59
CA GLN A 233 -6.59 15.31 -9.06
C GLN A 233 -7.46 14.20 -9.64
N GLY A 234 -7.47 13.01 -9.03
CA GLY A 234 -8.26 11.87 -9.49
C GLY A 234 -9.76 12.08 -9.33
N ILE A 235 -10.21 12.51 -8.17
CA ILE A 235 -11.65 12.69 -7.86
C ILE A 235 -12.27 13.85 -8.65
N LYS A 236 -11.55 14.96 -8.83
CA LYS A 236 -12.05 16.12 -9.59
C LYS A 236 -12.25 15.84 -11.07
N GLN A 237 -11.49 14.92 -11.65
CA GLN A 237 -11.57 14.60 -13.08
C GLN A 237 -12.83 13.80 -13.47
N TRP A 238 -13.50 13.15 -12.49
CA TRP A 238 -14.70 12.34 -12.70
C TRP A 238 -16.00 13.04 -12.35
N GLY A 239 -15.98 14.36 -12.06
CA GLY A 239 -17.18 15.19 -11.89
C GLY A 239 -18.09 14.77 -10.73
N ILE A 240 -17.56 14.10 -9.71
CA ILE A 240 -18.30 13.77 -8.49
C ILE A 240 -17.99 14.86 -7.47
N ASP A 241 -18.70 15.98 -7.59
CA ASP A 241 -18.87 16.91 -6.48
C ASP A 241 -19.63 16.15 -5.38
N ARG A 242 -18.91 15.56 -4.43
CA ARG A 242 -19.51 15.22 -3.14
C ARG A 242 -19.72 16.54 -2.43
N MET A 243 -20.98 17.01 -2.47
CA MET A 243 -21.45 18.05 -1.57
C MET A 243 -21.09 17.61 -0.15
N ASP A 244 -20.31 18.46 0.52
CA ASP A 244 -20.13 18.41 1.95
C ASP A 244 -21.50 18.55 2.62
N GLY A 245 -21.91 17.51 3.34
CA GLY A 245 -23.04 17.49 4.24
C GLY A 245 -22.56 17.07 5.62
#